data_925dd652129eb18dc9006383dac9fdcd
#
_entry.id   925dd652129eb18dc9006383dac9fdcd
#
_cell.length_a   1.000
_cell.length_b   1.000
_cell.length_c   1.000
_cell.angle_alpha   90.00
_cell.angle_beta   90.00
_cell.angle_gamma   90.00
#
_symmetry.space_group_name_H-M   'P 1'
#
loop_
_entity.id
_entity.type
_entity.pdbx_description
1 polymer ?
#
loop_
_entity_poly.entity_id
_entity_poly.type
_entity_poly.pdbx_seq_one_letter_code
_entity_poly.pdbx_strand_id
1 'polypeptide(L)'
;MASKPLTILIGADTFPPDVNGAAKFAVRLAVGLAERGHRVVVVAPSPDEKFGLRIENHDGKDIEVYRLRSWKWFNHPWARFALPWEVRPDTRAILDEVKPDVVHIQSHINVGWGLVREAHDKGIRVIATNHFMPENTAQFLPLPQFGVDWLTRALWKVAMKTYAMVDEATTPTRKAAEYLERAVRRSGVHAISCGLDISNYRPVLGKRKDPYAMFLGRVEQEKRIEELLYALARFPKGTLRVVIAGSGDDQGRLEKIARDNGIADRVSFRGHVDEQTLRTLLSEAAVFVMPSIAELQSIATMEAMASGLPVVAANAMALPHLVHDGANGFLYEPRDITGLAHSIDRILTSSDSEYRAYQRESLAIVADHDIATTLDRFEQIYRGA
;
A
#
# COMPACT_ATOMS: atom_id res chain seq x y z
N MET A 1 -16.34 27.39 -11.21
CA MET A 1 -16.73 26.74 -12.48
C MET A 1 -16.25 25.30 -12.40
N ALA A 2 -17.10 24.32 -12.66
CA ALA A 2 -16.65 22.92 -12.71
C ALA A 2 -15.59 22.78 -13.79
N SER A 3 -14.44 22.17 -13.47
CA SER A 3 -13.36 21.98 -14.43
C SER A 3 -13.80 20.98 -15.52
N LYS A 4 -13.36 21.19 -16.77
CA LYS A 4 -13.71 20.30 -17.90
C LYS A 4 -13.31 18.84 -17.56
N PRO A 5 -14.21 17.86 -17.78
CA PRO A 5 -13.89 16.44 -17.63
C PRO A 5 -12.67 16.05 -18.49
N LEU A 6 -11.83 15.16 -17.97
CA LEU A 6 -10.67 14.58 -18.65
C LEU A 6 -10.95 13.11 -18.98
N THR A 7 -10.30 12.62 -20.03
CA THR A 7 -10.14 11.18 -20.28
C THR A 7 -8.79 10.76 -19.68
N ILE A 8 -8.83 9.95 -18.63
CA ILE A 8 -7.68 9.53 -17.83
C ILE A 8 -7.44 8.05 -18.06
N LEU A 9 -6.25 7.68 -18.52
CA LEU A 9 -5.86 6.28 -18.67
C LEU A 9 -4.90 5.90 -17.54
N ILE A 10 -5.30 4.95 -16.70
CA ILE A 10 -4.51 4.45 -15.58
C ILE A 10 -3.87 3.12 -15.96
N GLY A 11 -2.54 3.06 -15.95
CA GLY A 11 -1.77 1.83 -16.16
C GLY A 11 -1.33 1.20 -14.85
N ALA A 12 -1.74 -0.03 -14.57
CA ALA A 12 -1.43 -0.72 -13.34
C ALA A 12 -0.89 -2.13 -13.61
N ASP A 13 0.26 -2.49 -13.04
CA ASP A 13 0.79 -3.86 -13.11
C ASP A 13 0.09 -4.81 -12.12
N THR A 14 -0.59 -4.25 -11.11
CA THR A 14 -1.48 -4.98 -10.20
C THR A 14 -2.82 -4.25 -10.08
N PHE A 15 -3.91 -4.97 -10.30
CA PHE A 15 -5.30 -4.48 -10.24
C PHE A 15 -6.20 -5.65 -9.81
N PRO A 16 -7.37 -5.43 -9.21
CA PRO A 16 -8.21 -6.54 -8.75
C PRO A 16 -8.34 -7.67 -9.79
N PRO A 17 -8.30 -8.94 -9.31
CA PRO A 17 -8.45 -9.38 -7.92
C PRO A 17 -7.16 -9.38 -7.08
N ASP A 18 -6.07 -8.75 -7.52
CA ASP A 18 -4.83 -8.67 -6.74
C ASP A 18 -5.07 -7.92 -5.42
N VAL A 19 -4.56 -8.48 -4.32
CA VAL A 19 -4.73 -7.93 -2.97
C VAL A 19 -3.41 -7.33 -2.48
N ASN A 20 -3.16 -6.08 -2.84
CA ASN A 20 -2.02 -5.30 -2.34
C ASN A 20 -2.35 -3.79 -2.31
N GLY A 21 -1.48 -2.99 -1.67
CA GLY A 21 -1.70 -1.56 -1.51
C GLY A 21 -1.77 -0.78 -2.83
N ALA A 22 -0.97 -1.16 -3.83
CA ALA A 22 -0.96 -0.50 -5.14
C ALA A 22 -2.27 -0.77 -5.91
N ALA A 23 -2.76 -2.02 -5.89
CA ALA A 23 -4.04 -2.38 -6.49
C ALA A 23 -5.22 -1.66 -5.82
N LYS A 24 -5.26 -1.63 -4.47
CA LYS A 24 -6.27 -0.86 -3.72
C LYS A 24 -6.23 0.62 -4.07
N PHE A 25 -5.04 1.22 -4.19
CA PHE A 25 -4.90 2.61 -4.59
C PHE A 25 -5.39 2.85 -6.01
N ALA A 26 -5.00 2.00 -6.96
CA ALA A 26 -5.43 2.14 -8.37
C ALA A 26 -6.96 2.12 -8.51
N VAL A 27 -7.65 1.25 -7.77
CA VAL A 27 -9.13 1.22 -7.73
C VAL A 27 -9.69 2.50 -7.13
N ARG A 28 -9.25 2.90 -5.93
CA ARG A 28 -9.74 4.12 -5.27
C ARG A 28 -9.56 5.35 -6.15
N LEU A 29 -8.42 5.46 -6.82
CA LEU A 29 -8.14 6.55 -7.75
C LEU A 29 -9.09 6.49 -8.95
N ALA A 30 -9.27 5.32 -9.57
CA ALA A 30 -10.14 5.16 -10.73
C ALA A 30 -11.61 5.47 -10.40
N VAL A 31 -12.12 4.91 -9.31
CA VAL A 31 -13.50 5.12 -8.85
C VAL A 31 -13.71 6.59 -8.47
N GLY A 32 -12.85 7.17 -7.64
CA GLY A 32 -13.01 8.54 -7.19
C GLY A 32 -12.94 9.57 -8.33
N LEU A 33 -12.07 9.37 -9.33
CA LEU A 33 -12.02 10.22 -10.52
C LEU A 33 -13.28 10.05 -11.41
N ALA A 34 -13.79 8.82 -11.53
CA ALA A 34 -15.01 8.57 -12.28
C ALA A 34 -16.25 9.19 -11.58
N GLU A 35 -16.31 9.19 -10.24
CA GLU A 35 -17.33 9.88 -9.45
C GLU A 35 -17.30 11.39 -9.64
N ARG A 36 -16.12 11.96 -9.90
CA ARG A 36 -15.93 13.37 -10.22
C ARG A 36 -16.27 13.73 -11.68
N GLY A 37 -16.73 12.77 -12.46
CA GLY A 37 -17.20 12.97 -13.84
C GLY A 37 -16.11 12.86 -14.92
N HIS A 38 -14.93 12.35 -14.59
CA HIS A 38 -13.91 12.01 -15.59
C HIS A 38 -14.24 10.69 -16.27
N ARG A 39 -13.85 10.52 -17.55
CA ARG A 39 -13.78 9.22 -18.18
C ARG A 39 -12.50 8.52 -17.73
N VAL A 40 -12.63 7.42 -17.00
CA VAL A 40 -11.47 6.66 -16.52
C VAL A 40 -11.40 5.32 -17.23
N VAL A 41 -10.23 5.04 -17.78
CA VAL A 41 -9.90 3.76 -18.43
C VAL A 41 -8.70 3.15 -17.72
N VAL A 42 -8.79 1.89 -17.33
CA VAL A 42 -7.68 1.17 -16.68
C VAL A 42 -7.08 0.17 -17.65
N VAL A 43 -5.75 0.05 -17.65
CA VAL A 43 -5.00 -0.98 -18.38
C VAL A 43 -4.24 -1.83 -17.36
N ALA A 44 -4.55 -3.13 -17.31
CA ALA A 44 -3.98 -4.04 -16.32
C ALA A 44 -3.83 -5.47 -16.87
N PRO A 45 -2.95 -6.32 -16.27
CA PRO A 45 -2.88 -7.73 -16.62
C PRO A 45 -4.22 -8.43 -16.39
N SER A 46 -4.56 -9.39 -17.25
CA SER A 46 -5.77 -10.18 -17.05
C SER A 46 -5.61 -11.14 -15.87
N PRO A 47 -6.60 -11.28 -14.99
CA PRO A 47 -6.58 -12.28 -13.92
C PRO A 47 -6.90 -13.70 -14.43
N ASP A 48 -7.45 -13.79 -15.60
CA ASP A 48 -7.83 -15.03 -16.29
C ASP A 48 -7.25 -15.07 -17.71
N GLU A 49 -7.73 -15.97 -18.55
CA GLU A 49 -7.27 -16.12 -19.94
C GLU A 49 -8.10 -15.29 -20.95
N LYS A 50 -8.95 -14.37 -20.48
CA LYS A 50 -9.73 -13.50 -21.34
C LYS A 50 -9.10 -12.12 -21.41
N PHE A 51 -8.91 -11.58 -22.59
CA PHE A 51 -8.22 -10.33 -22.88
C PHE A 51 -9.16 -9.31 -23.55
N GLY A 52 -8.75 -8.04 -23.58
CA GLY A 52 -9.50 -6.97 -24.21
C GLY A 52 -10.29 -6.13 -23.22
N LEU A 53 -11.16 -5.27 -23.76
CA LEU A 53 -12.00 -4.36 -22.99
C LEU A 53 -13.09 -5.11 -22.22
N ARG A 54 -13.23 -4.74 -20.94
CA ARG A 54 -14.33 -5.17 -20.05
C ARG A 54 -14.88 -3.98 -19.31
N ILE A 55 -16.13 -4.04 -18.95
CA ILE A 55 -16.71 -3.16 -17.93
C ILE A 55 -16.72 -3.93 -16.62
N GLU A 56 -15.96 -3.43 -15.64
CA GLU A 56 -15.83 -4.07 -14.34
C GLU A 56 -16.39 -3.15 -13.25
N ASN A 57 -17.23 -3.73 -12.37
CA ASN A 57 -17.78 -2.98 -11.25
C ASN A 57 -16.79 -2.98 -10.07
N HIS A 58 -16.37 -1.79 -9.64
CA HIS A 58 -15.53 -1.58 -8.48
C HIS A 58 -16.18 -0.55 -7.56
N ASP A 59 -16.43 -0.93 -6.31
CA ASP A 59 -17.06 -0.09 -5.27
C ASP A 59 -18.38 0.58 -5.76
N GLY A 60 -19.17 -0.17 -6.56
CA GLY A 60 -20.43 0.31 -7.12
C GLY A 60 -20.32 1.17 -8.38
N LYS A 61 -19.10 1.40 -8.91
CA LYS A 61 -18.85 2.16 -10.12
C LYS A 61 -18.37 1.25 -11.26
N ASP A 62 -18.95 1.40 -12.43
CA ASP A 62 -18.52 0.71 -13.65
C ASP A 62 -17.31 1.42 -14.25
N ILE A 63 -16.22 0.70 -14.44
CA ILE A 63 -14.94 1.18 -14.97
C ILE A 63 -14.60 0.40 -16.24
N GLU A 64 -14.17 1.12 -17.28
CA GLU A 64 -13.60 0.52 -18.50
C GLU A 64 -12.21 -0.06 -18.17
N VAL A 65 -12.00 -1.38 -18.33
CA VAL A 65 -10.74 -2.06 -18.03
C VAL A 65 -10.25 -2.83 -19.24
N TYR A 66 -9.12 -2.45 -19.81
CA TYR A 66 -8.41 -3.25 -20.82
C TYR A 66 -7.54 -4.27 -20.13
N ARG A 67 -7.92 -5.55 -20.23
CA ARG A 67 -7.17 -6.68 -19.68
C ARG A 67 -6.16 -7.18 -20.72
N LEU A 68 -4.88 -6.97 -20.41
CA LEU A 68 -3.77 -7.43 -21.26
C LEU A 68 -3.47 -8.91 -21.05
N ARG A 69 -2.89 -9.54 -22.07
CA ARG A 69 -2.39 -10.91 -21.93
C ARG A 69 -1.42 -11.00 -20.77
N SER A 70 -1.58 -12.03 -19.94
CA SER A 70 -0.80 -12.21 -18.73
C SER A 70 -0.41 -13.67 -18.55
N TRP A 71 0.71 -13.88 -17.87
CA TRP A 71 1.30 -15.18 -17.61
C TRP A 71 1.35 -15.41 -16.10
N LYS A 72 1.08 -16.64 -15.64
CA LYS A 72 1.19 -17.00 -14.23
C LYS A 72 2.66 -17.02 -13.83
N TRP A 73 2.94 -16.47 -12.66
CA TRP A 73 4.27 -16.61 -12.05
C TRP A 73 4.40 -18.03 -11.48
N PHE A 74 5.46 -18.75 -11.85
CA PHE A 74 5.59 -20.18 -11.54
C PHE A 74 5.67 -20.46 -10.02
N ASN A 75 6.18 -19.54 -9.22
CA ASN A 75 6.32 -19.68 -7.76
C ASN A 75 5.17 -19.04 -6.95
N HIS A 76 4.24 -18.31 -7.61
CA HIS A 76 3.11 -17.64 -6.95
C HIS A 76 1.83 -17.88 -7.74
N PRO A 77 0.99 -18.84 -7.32
CA PRO A 77 -0.19 -19.26 -8.09
C PRO A 77 -1.19 -18.13 -8.41
N TRP A 78 -1.18 -17.09 -7.61
CA TRP A 78 -2.07 -15.93 -7.73
C TRP A 78 -1.43 -14.72 -8.45
N ALA A 79 -0.08 -14.69 -8.58
CA ALA A 79 0.60 -13.58 -9.24
C ALA A 79 0.64 -13.78 -10.75
N ARG A 80 0.28 -12.75 -11.50
CA ARG A 80 0.35 -12.72 -12.96
C ARG A 80 1.12 -11.49 -13.42
N PHE A 81 1.75 -11.60 -14.58
CA PHE A 81 2.51 -10.50 -15.17
C PHE A 81 2.30 -10.48 -16.70
N ALA A 82 2.35 -9.30 -17.29
CA ALA A 82 2.36 -9.11 -18.73
C ALA A 82 3.80 -9.08 -19.26
N LEU A 83 4.04 -9.62 -20.45
CA LEU A 83 5.37 -9.63 -21.07
C LEU A 83 5.64 -8.30 -21.80
N PRO A 84 6.80 -7.65 -21.59
CA PRO A 84 7.07 -6.32 -22.15
C PRO A 84 6.90 -6.20 -23.67
N TRP A 85 7.21 -7.27 -24.41
CA TRP A 85 7.09 -7.28 -25.88
C TRP A 85 5.65 -7.50 -26.35
N GLU A 86 4.75 -8.05 -25.54
CA GLU A 86 3.31 -8.16 -25.81
C GLU A 86 2.58 -6.88 -25.44
N VAL A 87 2.99 -6.24 -24.34
CA VAL A 87 2.37 -5.01 -23.80
C VAL A 87 2.43 -3.86 -24.79
N ARG A 88 3.55 -3.64 -25.47
CA ARG A 88 3.77 -2.46 -26.28
C ARG A 88 2.82 -2.32 -27.51
N PRO A 89 2.56 -3.37 -28.31
CA PRO A 89 1.55 -3.29 -29.36
C PRO A 89 0.15 -3.02 -28.85
N ASP A 90 -0.24 -3.68 -27.75
CA ASP A 90 -1.56 -3.53 -27.16
C ASP A 90 -1.76 -2.10 -26.60
N THR A 91 -0.78 -1.57 -25.88
CA THR A 91 -0.84 -0.20 -25.32
C THR A 91 -0.91 0.86 -26.40
N ARG A 92 -0.22 0.68 -27.55
CA ARG A 92 -0.33 1.56 -28.70
C ARG A 92 -1.76 1.60 -29.26
N ALA A 93 -2.36 0.40 -29.48
CA ALA A 93 -3.72 0.29 -29.99
C ALA A 93 -4.74 0.93 -29.04
N ILE A 94 -4.60 0.69 -27.73
CA ILE A 94 -5.47 1.26 -26.68
C ILE A 94 -5.36 2.79 -26.66
N LEU A 95 -4.14 3.36 -26.73
CA LEU A 95 -3.95 4.82 -26.76
C LEU A 95 -4.56 5.45 -28.02
N ASP A 96 -4.51 4.78 -29.17
CA ASP A 96 -5.11 5.26 -30.41
C ASP A 96 -6.65 5.22 -30.36
N GLU A 97 -7.22 4.24 -29.68
CA GLU A 97 -8.67 4.08 -29.48
C GLU A 97 -9.20 5.05 -28.41
N VAL A 98 -8.57 5.07 -27.23
CA VAL A 98 -9.05 5.84 -26.05
C VAL A 98 -8.78 7.33 -26.19
N LYS A 99 -7.66 7.72 -26.80
CA LYS A 99 -7.17 9.11 -26.96
C LYS A 99 -7.21 9.89 -25.64
N PRO A 100 -6.49 9.41 -24.59
CA PRO A 100 -6.55 10.02 -23.28
C PRO A 100 -5.90 11.41 -23.26
N ASP A 101 -6.41 12.30 -22.42
CA ASP A 101 -5.78 13.60 -22.12
C ASP A 101 -4.52 13.41 -21.26
N VAL A 102 -4.50 12.35 -20.42
CA VAL A 102 -3.39 12.02 -19.53
C VAL A 102 -3.28 10.51 -19.32
N VAL A 103 -2.04 10.04 -19.24
CA VAL A 103 -1.70 8.67 -18.85
C VAL A 103 -1.09 8.71 -17.45
N HIS A 104 -1.63 7.92 -16.52
CA HIS A 104 -1.12 7.79 -15.16
C HIS A 104 -0.70 6.34 -14.88
N ILE A 105 0.60 6.08 -14.80
CA ILE A 105 1.11 4.74 -14.47
C ILE A 105 1.33 4.57 -12.98
N GLN A 106 0.99 3.38 -12.44
CA GLN A 106 1.14 3.02 -11.03
C GLN A 106 2.43 2.26 -10.73
N SER A 107 3.17 1.92 -11.77
CA SER A 107 4.52 1.36 -11.67
C SER A 107 5.29 1.60 -12.97
N HIS A 108 6.61 1.45 -12.90
CA HIS A 108 7.51 1.65 -14.04
C HIS A 108 7.89 0.34 -14.74
N ILE A 109 7.26 -0.76 -14.38
CA ILE A 109 7.51 -2.07 -14.98
C ILE A 109 6.56 -2.31 -16.16
N ASN A 110 6.35 -3.49 -16.55
CA ASN A 110 5.73 -4.00 -17.77
C ASN A 110 4.64 -3.11 -18.41
N VAL A 111 3.46 -2.99 -17.77
CA VAL A 111 2.34 -2.18 -18.29
C VAL A 111 2.70 -0.70 -18.30
N GLY A 112 3.25 -0.22 -17.19
CA GLY A 112 3.66 1.19 -17.08
C GLY A 112 4.75 1.55 -18.08
N TRP A 113 5.77 0.71 -18.25
CA TRP A 113 6.83 0.93 -19.23
C TRP A 113 6.31 1.01 -20.66
N GLY A 114 5.38 0.11 -21.05
CA GLY A 114 4.76 0.12 -22.37
C GLY A 114 3.96 1.40 -22.63
N LEU A 115 3.12 1.77 -21.66
CA LEU A 115 2.28 2.98 -21.74
C LEU A 115 3.11 4.27 -21.81
N VAL A 116 4.15 4.40 -20.98
CA VAL A 116 5.00 5.60 -20.97
C VAL A 116 5.64 5.83 -22.32
N ARG A 117 6.22 4.80 -22.93
CA ARG A 117 6.88 4.94 -24.23
C ARG A 117 5.92 5.39 -25.33
N GLU A 118 4.78 4.70 -25.43
CA GLU A 118 3.81 5.01 -26.49
C GLU A 118 3.13 6.37 -26.24
N ALA A 119 2.85 6.74 -25.00
CA ALA A 119 2.30 8.05 -24.66
C ALA A 119 3.30 9.19 -24.92
N HIS A 120 4.57 9.01 -24.54
CA HIS A 120 5.64 9.97 -24.81
C HIS A 120 5.84 10.19 -26.32
N ASP A 121 5.88 9.11 -27.11
CA ASP A 121 6.01 9.17 -28.58
C ASP A 121 4.82 9.91 -29.23
N LYS A 122 3.65 9.93 -28.57
CA LYS A 122 2.42 10.62 -29.03
C LYS A 122 2.25 12.03 -28.43
N GLY A 123 3.15 12.49 -27.56
CA GLY A 123 3.05 13.78 -26.87
C GLY A 123 1.89 13.87 -25.87
N ILE A 124 1.41 12.72 -25.34
CA ILE A 124 0.39 12.66 -24.30
C ILE A 124 1.07 12.87 -22.94
N ARG A 125 0.48 13.71 -22.07
CA ARG A 125 0.98 13.93 -20.72
C ARG A 125 1.03 12.65 -19.90
N VAL A 126 2.16 12.40 -19.24
CA VAL A 126 2.40 11.17 -18.47
C VAL A 126 2.74 11.50 -17.03
N ILE A 127 1.99 10.90 -16.11
CA ILE A 127 2.26 10.92 -14.68
C ILE A 127 2.67 9.51 -14.22
N ALA A 128 3.64 9.42 -13.31
CA ALA A 128 4.06 8.14 -12.75
C ALA A 128 4.01 8.17 -11.23
N THR A 129 3.22 7.29 -10.62
CA THR A 129 3.28 7.03 -9.17
C THR A 129 4.13 5.80 -8.89
N ASN A 130 5.10 5.92 -7.98
CA ASN A 130 5.92 4.79 -7.57
C ASN A 130 5.37 4.11 -6.32
N HIS A 131 4.95 2.87 -6.46
CA HIS A 131 4.57 1.97 -5.37
C HIS A 131 5.52 0.79 -5.21
N PHE A 132 6.61 0.76 -5.98
CA PHE A 132 7.49 -0.41 -6.08
C PHE A 132 8.92 -0.07 -5.67
N MET A 133 9.50 -0.95 -4.86
CA MET A 133 10.91 -0.95 -4.51
C MET A 133 11.54 -2.25 -5.03
N PRO A 134 12.49 -2.19 -5.96
CA PRO A 134 13.18 -3.37 -6.48
C PRO A 134 13.78 -4.25 -5.38
N GLU A 135 14.26 -3.64 -4.31
CA GLU A 135 14.82 -4.32 -3.14
C GLU A 135 13.84 -5.31 -2.52
N ASN A 136 12.55 -4.94 -2.45
CA ASN A 136 11.51 -5.79 -1.87
C ASN A 136 11.22 -7.04 -2.72
N THR A 137 11.56 -7.03 -4.01
CA THR A 137 11.35 -8.18 -4.89
C THR A 137 12.61 -9.03 -5.04
N ALA A 138 13.76 -8.40 -5.15
CA ALA A 138 15.02 -9.09 -5.41
C ALA A 138 15.44 -10.02 -4.25
N GLN A 139 15.07 -9.69 -3.01
CA GLN A 139 15.38 -10.50 -1.83
C GLN A 139 14.64 -11.86 -1.80
N PHE A 140 13.52 -12.01 -2.53
CA PHE A 140 12.77 -13.27 -2.60
C PHE A 140 13.28 -14.23 -3.67
N LEU A 141 14.24 -13.81 -4.47
CA LEU A 141 14.83 -14.68 -5.47
C LEU A 141 15.95 -15.52 -4.85
N PRO A 142 16.07 -16.79 -5.23
CA PRO A 142 17.14 -17.67 -4.73
C PRO A 142 18.49 -17.33 -5.38
N LEU A 143 18.92 -16.09 -5.23
CA LEU A 143 20.16 -15.54 -5.75
C LEU A 143 21.16 -15.25 -4.63
N PRO A 144 22.45 -15.44 -4.85
CA PRO A 144 23.46 -14.94 -3.94
C PRO A 144 23.43 -13.39 -3.88
N GLN A 145 23.89 -12.79 -2.78
CA GLN A 145 23.76 -11.34 -2.53
C GLN A 145 24.25 -10.47 -3.71
N PHE A 146 25.36 -10.84 -4.35
CA PHE A 146 25.85 -10.11 -5.53
C PHE A 146 24.87 -10.14 -6.73
N GLY A 147 24.12 -11.24 -6.87
CA GLY A 147 23.07 -11.37 -7.88
C GLY A 147 21.86 -10.50 -7.57
N VAL A 148 21.46 -10.43 -6.29
CA VAL A 148 20.41 -9.52 -5.81
C VAL A 148 20.80 -8.06 -6.08
N ASP A 149 22.03 -7.68 -5.74
CA ASP A 149 22.55 -6.32 -5.94
C ASP A 149 22.64 -5.95 -7.43
N TRP A 150 23.05 -6.89 -8.27
CA TRP A 150 23.10 -6.69 -9.71
C TRP A 150 21.70 -6.50 -10.30
N LEU A 151 20.75 -7.37 -9.92
CA LEU A 151 19.36 -7.29 -10.39
C LEU A 151 18.71 -5.98 -9.95
N THR A 152 18.85 -5.61 -8.68
CA THR A 152 18.34 -4.35 -8.14
C THR A 152 18.86 -3.14 -8.94
N ARG A 153 20.18 -3.10 -9.22
CA ARG A 153 20.76 -2.05 -10.06
C ARG A 153 20.24 -2.05 -11.49
N ALA A 154 20.00 -3.24 -12.07
CA ALA A 154 19.44 -3.36 -13.42
C ALA A 154 18.00 -2.84 -13.47
N LEU A 155 17.17 -3.19 -12.48
CA LEU A 155 15.78 -2.71 -12.35
C LEU A 155 15.75 -1.18 -12.18
N TRP A 156 16.61 -0.60 -11.34
CA TRP A 156 16.71 0.87 -11.22
C TRP A 156 17.17 1.55 -12.51
N LYS A 157 18.03 0.93 -13.32
CA LYS A 157 18.39 1.46 -14.65
C LYS A 157 17.18 1.51 -15.60
N VAL A 158 16.30 0.51 -15.53
CA VAL A 158 15.05 0.53 -16.31
C VAL A 158 14.13 1.63 -15.79
N ALA A 159 13.97 1.73 -14.48
CA ALA A 159 13.20 2.79 -13.84
C ALA A 159 13.69 4.19 -14.27
N MET A 160 14.99 4.46 -14.21
CA MET A 160 15.58 5.73 -14.64
C MET A 160 15.15 6.11 -16.06
N LYS A 161 15.17 5.15 -17.01
CA LYS A 161 14.75 5.40 -18.39
C LYS A 161 13.27 5.72 -18.50
N THR A 162 12.43 5.02 -17.72
CA THR A 162 10.98 5.26 -17.67
C THR A 162 10.69 6.63 -17.08
N TYR A 163 11.29 6.96 -15.92
CA TYR A 163 11.09 8.24 -15.26
C TYR A 163 11.68 9.46 -16.02
N ALA A 164 12.59 9.24 -16.96
CA ALA A 164 13.07 10.28 -17.85
C ALA A 164 12.05 10.72 -18.92
N MET A 165 11.03 9.92 -19.17
CA MET A 165 9.97 10.16 -20.17
C MET A 165 8.64 10.62 -19.54
N VAL A 166 8.53 10.73 -18.21
CA VAL A 166 7.30 11.18 -17.56
C VAL A 166 7.37 12.68 -17.28
N ASP A 167 6.24 13.37 -17.40
CA ASP A 167 6.14 14.79 -17.07
C ASP A 167 6.26 15.02 -15.57
N GLU A 168 5.48 14.27 -14.78
CA GLU A 168 5.51 14.36 -13.33
C GLU A 168 5.67 12.98 -12.67
N ALA A 169 6.40 12.95 -11.56
CA ALA A 169 6.59 11.75 -10.77
C ALA A 169 6.02 11.96 -9.35
N THR A 170 5.35 10.96 -8.82
CA THR A 170 4.75 11.00 -7.50
C THR A 170 5.09 9.77 -6.67
N THR A 171 5.05 9.90 -5.36
CA THR A 171 5.15 8.80 -4.38
C THR A 171 4.24 9.09 -3.19
N PRO A 172 3.89 8.09 -2.37
CA PRO A 172 2.92 8.31 -1.30
C PRO A 172 3.42 9.19 -0.15
N THR A 173 4.72 9.32 0.08
CA THR A 173 5.29 10.10 1.20
C THR A 173 6.54 10.85 0.78
N ARG A 174 6.92 11.90 1.54
CA ARG A 174 8.15 12.65 1.29
C ARG A 174 9.39 11.77 1.38
N LYS A 175 9.43 10.83 2.34
CA LYS A 175 10.54 9.87 2.48
C LYS A 175 10.69 8.97 1.24
N ALA A 176 9.55 8.51 0.71
CA ALA A 176 9.53 7.71 -0.53
C ALA A 176 9.96 8.58 -1.73
N ALA A 177 9.57 9.87 -1.77
CA ALA A 177 10.00 10.80 -2.82
C ALA A 177 11.52 11.00 -2.81
N GLU A 178 12.11 11.27 -1.66
CA GLU A 178 13.58 11.39 -1.51
C GLU A 178 14.33 10.12 -1.91
N TYR A 179 13.74 8.96 -1.63
CA TYR A 179 14.29 7.69 -2.05
C TYR A 179 14.25 7.54 -3.58
N LEU A 180 13.10 7.82 -4.20
CA LEU A 180 12.95 7.75 -5.66
C LEU A 180 13.86 8.77 -6.35
N GLU A 181 13.89 10.03 -5.88
CA GLU A 181 14.75 11.10 -6.45
C GLU A 181 16.20 10.67 -6.54
N ARG A 182 16.72 10.03 -5.49
CA ARG A 182 18.08 9.48 -5.47
C ARG A 182 18.26 8.31 -6.42
N ALA A 183 17.31 7.37 -6.43
CA ALA A 183 17.39 6.15 -7.22
C ALA A 183 17.32 6.43 -8.73
N VAL A 184 16.44 7.34 -9.18
CA VAL A 184 16.25 7.66 -10.60
C VAL A 184 16.97 8.94 -11.03
N ARG A 185 17.68 9.62 -10.13
CA ARG A 185 18.42 10.88 -10.38
C ARG A 185 17.54 12.00 -10.94
N ARG A 186 16.33 12.13 -10.39
CA ARG A 186 15.34 13.14 -10.75
C ARG A 186 14.96 13.91 -9.48
N SER A 187 14.84 15.23 -9.56
CA SER A 187 14.28 16.08 -8.49
C SER A 187 12.81 16.39 -8.76
N GLY A 188 12.13 16.93 -7.76
CA GLY A 188 10.74 17.40 -7.91
C GLY A 188 9.70 16.28 -7.89
N VAL A 189 9.98 15.17 -7.22
CA VAL A 189 8.98 14.11 -6.99
C VAL A 189 7.96 14.58 -5.97
N HIS A 190 6.68 14.58 -6.35
CA HIS A 190 5.59 14.99 -5.47
C HIS A 190 5.26 13.91 -4.46
N ALA A 191 5.12 14.30 -3.20
CA ALA A 191 4.58 13.43 -2.16
C ALA A 191 3.06 13.59 -2.13
N ILE A 192 2.33 12.57 -2.59
CA ILE A 192 0.86 12.55 -2.61
C ILE A 192 0.39 11.25 -1.95
N SER A 193 -0.34 11.36 -0.86
CA SER A 193 -0.90 10.20 -0.15
C SER A 193 -1.69 9.29 -1.08
N CYS A 194 -1.68 7.99 -0.81
CA CYS A 194 -2.58 7.05 -1.48
C CYS A 194 -4.07 7.29 -1.14
N GLY A 195 -4.34 8.13 -0.16
CA GLY A 195 -5.69 8.44 0.29
C GLY A 195 -6.42 7.26 0.93
N LEU A 196 -7.31 7.58 1.82
CA LEU A 196 -8.21 6.65 2.46
C LEU A 196 -9.59 7.30 2.53
N ASP A 197 -10.65 6.58 2.16
CA ASP A 197 -12.00 7.04 2.48
C ASP A 197 -12.25 6.83 3.98
N ILE A 198 -11.94 7.89 4.75
CA ILE A 198 -12.08 7.87 6.21
C ILE A 198 -13.52 7.77 6.68
N SER A 199 -14.51 8.12 5.84
CA SER A 199 -15.93 8.04 6.17
C SER A 199 -16.41 6.60 6.35
N ASN A 200 -15.69 5.63 5.80
CA ASN A 200 -15.96 4.21 5.96
C ASN A 200 -15.61 3.66 7.34
N TYR A 201 -14.88 4.43 8.17
CA TYR A 201 -14.43 3.99 9.49
C TYR A 201 -15.21 4.72 10.59
N ARG A 202 -15.58 3.96 11.62
CA ARG A 202 -16.29 4.50 12.79
C ARG A 202 -15.40 4.37 14.00
N PRO A 203 -14.71 5.45 14.41
CA PRO A 203 -13.80 5.40 15.55
C PRO A 203 -14.56 5.14 16.84
N VAL A 204 -14.05 4.20 17.64
CA VAL A 204 -14.54 3.93 18.98
C VAL A 204 -13.52 4.44 19.99
N LEU A 205 -13.87 5.46 20.76
CA LEU A 205 -12.97 6.08 21.71
C LEU A 205 -13.05 5.42 23.09
N GLY A 206 -11.90 5.33 23.76
CA GLY A 206 -11.76 4.74 25.10
C GLY A 206 -11.13 3.36 25.06
N LYS A 207 -10.66 2.91 26.22
CA LYS A 207 -10.00 1.62 26.41
C LYS A 207 -10.93 0.43 26.17
N ARG A 208 -10.37 -0.68 25.75
CA ARG A 208 -11.08 -1.96 25.57
C ARG A 208 -10.99 -2.80 26.83
N LYS A 209 -12.08 -3.54 27.15
CA LYS A 209 -12.14 -4.43 28.32
C LYS A 209 -11.28 -5.68 28.13
N ASP A 210 -11.21 -6.17 26.90
CA ASP A 210 -10.46 -7.37 26.53
C ASP A 210 -9.46 -6.98 25.41
N PRO A 211 -8.30 -6.42 25.79
CA PRO A 211 -7.41 -5.78 24.83
C PRO A 211 -6.68 -6.79 23.96
N TYR A 212 -6.57 -6.49 22.66
CA TYR A 212 -5.63 -7.14 21.77
C TYR A 212 -4.83 -6.15 20.93
N ALA A 213 -3.60 -6.54 20.62
CA ALA A 213 -2.81 -5.87 19.62
C ALA A 213 -3.15 -6.42 18.23
N MET A 214 -3.36 -5.57 17.26
CA MET A 214 -3.71 -5.97 15.89
C MET A 214 -2.60 -5.66 14.92
N PHE A 215 -2.31 -6.62 14.04
CA PHE A 215 -1.56 -6.44 12.81
C PHE A 215 -2.48 -6.65 11.61
N LEU A 216 -2.30 -5.83 10.58
CA LEU A 216 -3.00 -5.96 9.29
C LEU A 216 -1.98 -5.88 8.15
N GLY A 217 -2.01 -6.84 7.22
CA GLY A 217 -1.18 -6.80 6.02
C GLY A 217 -0.79 -8.19 5.53
N ARG A 218 0.00 -8.24 4.46
CA ARG A 218 0.56 -9.51 3.97
C ARG A 218 1.45 -10.13 5.05
N VAL A 219 1.33 -11.44 5.21
CA VAL A 219 2.12 -12.19 6.18
C VAL A 219 3.43 -12.64 5.52
N GLU A 220 4.37 -11.69 5.41
CA GLU A 220 5.66 -11.84 4.74
C GLU A 220 6.81 -11.43 5.67
N GLN A 221 8.02 -11.93 5.42
CA GLN A 221 9.18 -11.70 6.28
C GLN A 221 9.52 -10.21 6.46
N GLU A 222 9.34 -9.39 5.42
CA GLU A 222 9.57 -7.94 5.48
C GLU A 222 8.67 -7.22 6.48
N LYS A 223 7.54 -7.82 6.85
CA LYS A 223 6.60 -7.29 7.84
C LYS A 223 7.03 -7.57 9.27
N ARG A 224 8.01 -8.46 9.48
CA ARG A 224 8.66 -8.73 10.78
C ARG A 224 7.67 -9.02 11.91
N ILE A 225 6.58 -9.72 11.60
CA ILE A 225 5.50 -10.02 12.55
C ILE A 225 6.02 -10.85 13.74
N GLU A 226 7.13 -11.58 13.57
CA GLU A 226 7.81 -12.29 14.65
C GLU A 226 8.22 -11.36 15.80
N GLU A 227 8.52 -10.08 15.55
CA GLU A 227 8.83 -9.12 16.61
C GLU A 227 7.64 -8.90 17.54
N LEU A 228 6.42 -8.80 16.97
CA LEU A 228 5.20 -8.70 17.75
C LEU A 228 4.94 -9.96 18.57
N LEU A 229 5.22 -11.15 18.03
CA LEU A 229 5.07 -12.42 18.77
C LEU A 229 6.09 -12.51 19.91
N TYR A 230 7.35 -12.15 19.68
CA TYR A 230 8.35 -12.11 20.76
C TYR A 230 8.02 -11.04 21.81
N ALA A 231 7.46 -9.90 21.43
CA ALA A 231 6.97 -8.90 22.37
C ALA A 231 5.80 -9.45 23.20
N LEU A 232 4.83 -10.15 22.58
CA LEU A 232 3.70 -10.78 23.25
C LEU A 232 4.16 -11.79 24.32
N ALA A 233 5.23 -12.55 24.05
CA ALA A 233 5.78 -13.52 25.01
C ALA A 233 6.27 -12.88 26.33
N ARG A 234 6.52 -11.56 26.35
CA ARG A 234 6.92 -10.80 27.56
C ARG A 234 5.76 -10.36 28.43
N PHE A 235 4.53 -10.41 27.90
CA PHE A 235 3.34 -10.05 28.67
C PHE A 235 2.82 -11.23 29.48
N PRO A 236 2.35 -11.02 30.74
CA PRO A 236 1.72 -12.06 31.54
C PRO A 236 0.54 -12.69 30.80
N LYS A 237 0.27 -13.97 31.08
CA LYS A 237 -0.90 -14.64 30.50
C LYS A 237 -2.19 -13.93 30.88
N GLY A 238 -3.10 -13.79 29.90
CA GLY A 238 -4.41 -13.16 30.10
C GLY A 238 -4.42 -11.64 30.04
N THR A 239 -3.27 -10.96 29.84
CA THR A 239 -3.22 -9.48 29.76
C THR A 239 -3.30 -8.94 28.36
N LEU A 240 -2.84 -9.67 27.36
CA LEU A 240 -2.82 -9.25 25.96
C LEU A 240 -2.95 -10.46 25.03
N ARG A 241 -3.69 -10.29 23.95
CA ARG A 241 -3.77 -11.19 22.80
C ARG A 241 -3.25 -10.48 21.55
N VAL A 242 -2.97 -11.23 20.48
CA VAL A 242 -2.59 -10.71 19.18
C VAL A 242 -3.53 -11.24 18.10
N VAL A 243 -4.04 -10.36 17.26
CA VAL A 243 -4.82 -10.70 16.08
C VAL A 243 -4.04 -10.29 14.84
N ILE A 244 -3.80 -11.25 13.96
CA ILE A 244 -3.10 -11.06 12.68
C ILE A 244 -4.13 -11.25 11.57
N ALA A 245 -4.47 -10.16 10.86
CA ALA A 245 -5.36 -10.17 9.70
C ALA A 245 -4.52 -10.04 8.42
N GLY A 246 -4.66 -11.02 7.54
CA GLY A 246 -3.92 -11.14 6.30
C GLY A 246 -3.37 -12.54 6.10
N SER A 247 -2.87 -12.79 4.90
CA SER A 247 -2.28 -14.08 4.50
C SER A 247 -0.91 -13.86 3.82
N GLY A 248 -0.11 -14.91 3.78
CA GLY A 248 1.20 -14.90 3.15
C GLY A 248 2.03 -16.12 3.52
N ASP A 249 3.18 -16.25 2.89
CA ASP A 249 3.99 -17.47 2.95
C ASP A 249 4.70 -17.66 4.31
N ASP A 250 4.78 -16.60 5.13
CA ASP A 250 5.47 -16.65 6.43
C ASP A 250 4.60 -17.18 7.57
N GLN A 251 3.29 -17.44 7.35
CA GLN A 251 2.37 -17.84 8.41
C GLN A 251 2.83 -19.09 9.17
N GLY A 252 3.27 -20.13 8.45
CA GLY A 252 3.72 -21.38 9.09
C GLY A 252 4.91 -21.19 10.04
N ARG A 253 5.86 -20.30 9.68
CA ARG A 253 6.99 -19.93 10.53
C ARG A 253 6.52 -19.19 11.79
N LEU A 254 5.58 -18.25 11.64
CA LEU A 254 5.03 -17.48 12.75
C LEU A 254 4.23 -18.36 13.73
N GLU A 255 3.44 -19.28 13.22
CA GLU A 255 2.73 -20.28 14.05
C GLU A 255 3.71 -21.15 14.84
N LYS A 256 4.83 -21.55 14.22
CA LYS A 256 5.89 -22.27 14.93
C LYS A 256 6.49 -21.40 16.04
N ILE A 257 6.82 -20.14 15.77
CA ILE A 257 7.31 -19.19 16.78
C ILE A 257 6.32 -19.07 17.94
N ALA A 258 5.02 -18.95 17.66
CA ALA A 258 3.99 -18.86 18.70
C ALA A 258 3.94 -20.12 19.59
N ARG A 259 4.07 -21.32 19.01
CA ARG A 259 4.13 -22.59 19.76
C ARG A 259 5.41 -22.69 20.60
N ASP A 260 6.56 -22.41 19.99
CA ASP A 260 7.88 -22.53 20.65
C ASP A 260 8.02 -21.56 21.84
N ASN A 261 7.31 -20.42 21.82
CA ASN A 261 7.29 -19.44 22.93
C ASN A 261 6.08 -19.60 23.88
N GLY A 262 5.26 -20.63 23.72
CA GLY A 262 4.13 -20.92 24.61
C GLY A 262 3.02 -19.86 24.60
N ILE A 263 2.81 -19.19 23.46
CA ILE A 263 1.82 -18.10 23.27
C ILE A 263 0.78 -18.43 22.19
N ALA A 264 0.76 -19.67 21.68
CA ALA A 264 -0.14 -20.04 20.59
C ALA A 264 -1.63 -19.84 20.92
N ASP A 265 -2.01 -20.02 22.19
CA ASP A 265 -3.36 -19.77 22.72
C ASP A 265 -3.75 -18.28 22.76
N ARG A 266 -2.78 -17.37 22.56
CA ARG A 266 -2.96 -15.91 22.60
C ARG A 266 -2.85 -15.25 21.22
N VAL A 267 -2.58 -16.01 20.16
CA VAL A 267 -2.40 -15.51 18.79
C VAL A 267 -3.50 -16.05 17.89
N SER A 268 -4.19 -15.16 17.19
CA SER A 268 -5.23 -15.53 16.22
C SER A 268 -4.82 -15.09 14.81
N PHE A 269 -4.57 -16.06 13.94
CA PHE A 269 -4.38 -15.82 12.50
C PHE A 269 -5.76 -15.87 11.82
N ARG A 270 -6.21 -14.74 11.26
CA ARG A 270 -7.55 -14.60 10.65
C ARG A 270 -7.56 -14.83 9.16
N GLY A 271 -6.37 -14.95 8.53
CA GLY A 271 -6.27 -15.00 7.08
C GLY A 271 -6.77 -13.72 6.42
N HIS A 272 -7.17 -13.83 5.17
CA HIS A 272 -7.83 -12.73 4.48
C HIS A 272 -9.24 -12.52 5.06
N VAL A 273 -9.57 -11.29 5.41
CA VAL A 273 -10.88 -10.89 5.94
C VAL A 273 -11.54 -9.87 4.99
N ASP A 274 -12.87 -9.91 4.93
CA ASP A 274 -13.65 -8.90 4.21
C ASP A 274 -13.61 -7.53 4.92
N GLU A 275 -13.98 -6.48 4.22
CA GLU A 275 -13.93 -5.09 4.71
C GLU A 275 -14.79 -4.88 5.96
N GLN A 276 -15.95 -5.53 6.09
CA GLN A 276 -16.80 -5.39 7.28
C GLN A 276 -16.16 -6.05 8.50
N THR A 277 -15.65 -7.25 8.34
CA THR A 277 -14.91 -7.98 9.39
C THR A 277 -13.65 -7.20 9.79
N LEU A 278 -12.92 -6.63 8.82
CA LEU A 278 -11.75 -5.80 9.09
C LEU A 278 -12.10 -4.60 9.97
N ARG A 279 -13.14 -3.84 9.62
CA ARG A 279 -13.58 -2.68 10.40
C ARG A 279 -14.01 -3.06 11.83
N THR A 280 -14.66 -4.21 11.99
CA THR A 280 -15.01 -4.75 13.30
C THR A 280 -13.75 -5.04 14.12
N LEU A 281 -12.81 -5.79 13.55
CA LEU A 281 -11.53 -6.11 14.23
C LEU A 281 -10.76 -4.84 14.62
N LEU A 282 -10.68 -3.84 13.73
CA LEU A 282 -10.03 -2.57 14.04
C LEU A 282 -10.76 -1.82 15.17
N SER A 283 -12.09 -1.81 15.18
CA SER A 283 -12.88 -1.11 16.21
C SER A 283 -12.73 -1.75 17.60
N GLU A 284 -12.47 -3.03 17.68
CA GLU A 284 -12.31 -3.80 18.93
C GLU A 284 -10.87 -3.86 19.44
N ALA A 285 -9.88 -3.60 18.59
CA ALA A 285 -8.47 -3.59 18.96
C ALA A 285 -8.16 -2.51 20.00
N ALA A 286 -7.12 -2.73 20.81
CA ALA A 286 -6.62 -1.76 21.78
C ALA A 286 -5.42 -0.98 21.25
N VAL A 287 -4.62 -1.59 20.39
CA VAL A 287 -3.43 -0.98 19.76
C VAL A 287 -3.18 -1.64 18.41
N PHE A 288 -2.80 -0.83 17.45
CA PHE A 288 -2.31 -1.34 16.16
C PHE A 288 -0.79 -1.43 16.17
N VAL A 289 -0.24 -2.53 15.68
CA VAL A 289 1.22 -2.73 15.65
C VAL A 289 1.67 -3.00 14.22
N MET A 290 2.59 -2.16 13.72
CA MET A 290 3.18 -2.29 12.39
C MET A 290 4.72 -2.42 12.49
N PRO A 291 5.23 -3.65 12.59
CA PRO A 291 6.68 -3.89 12.72
C PRO A 291 7.41 -3.90 11.37
N SER A 292 6.75 -3.56 10.29
CA SER A 292 7.30 -3.58 8.94
C SER A 292 8.49 -2.63 8.76
N ILE A 293 9.47 -3.06 8.00
CA ILE A 293 10.63 -2.24 7.60
C ILE A 293 10.58 -1.79 6.14
N ALA A 294 9.49 -2.04 5.44
CA ALA A 294 9.40 -1.87 3.97
C ALA A 294 8.10 -1.15 3.53
N GLU A 295 7.66 -0.14 4.31
CA GLU A 295 6.47 0.63 3.98
C GLU A 295 6.83 1.91 3.20
N LEU A 296 6.16 2.15 2.07
CA LEU A 296 6.20 3.44 1.37
C LEU A 296 5.17 4.43 1.93
N GLN A 297 4.07 3.93 2.55
CA GLN A 297 3.12 4.71 3.33
C GLN A 297 2.48 3.89 4.46
N SER A 298 1.98 2.68 4.20
CA SER A 298 1.17 1.83 5.09
C SER A 298 -0.30 2.23 5.17
N ILE A 299 -1.07 1.79 4.17
CA ILE A 299 -2.53 1.96 4.15
C ILE A 299 -3.16 1.30 5.39
N ALA A 300 -2.67 0.13 5.80
CA ALA A 300 -3.15 -0.58 6.99
C ALA A 300 -3.01 0.25 8.29
N THR A 301 -1.92 1.02 8.42
CA THR A 301 -1.77 1.95 9.55
C THR A 301 -2.78 3.09 9.48
N MET A 302 -3.04 3.63 8.29
CA MET A 302 -4.07 4.67 8.12
C MET A 302 -5.48 4.12 8.42
N GLU A 303 -5.81 2.89 8.02
CA GLU A 303 -7.07 2.21 8.35
C GLU A 303 -7.25 2.05 9.87
N ALA A 304 -6.18 1.69 10.58
CA ALA A 304 -6.18 1.61 12.04
C ALA A 304 -6.37 2.99 12.69
N MET A 305 -5.66 4.01 12.20
CA MET A 305 -5.78 5.38 12.69
C MET A 305 -7.18 5.95 12.44
N ALA A 306 -7.79 5.69 11.28
CA ALA A 306 -9.16 6.08 10.97
C ALA A 306 -10.19 5.39 11.87
N SER A 307 -9.86 4.21 12.41
CA SER A 307 -10.65 3.51 13.44
C SER A 307 -10.39 4.05 14.85
N GLY A 308 -9.54 5.06 15.01
CA GLY A 308 -9.20 5.67 16.29
C GLY A 308 -8.24 4.82 17.13
N LEU A 309 -7.34 4.06 16.53
CA LEU A 309 -6.37 3.26 17.27
C LEU A 309 -5.08 4.05 17.55
N PRO A 310 -4.52 3.93 18.76
CA PRO A 310 -3.12 4.21 18.99
C PRO A 310 -2.23 3.24 18.20
N VAL A 311 -1.06 3.70 17.78
CA VAL A 311 -0.18 2.91 16.91
C VAL A 311 1.19 2.70 17.54
N VAL A 312 1.72 1.46 17.48
CA VAL A 312 3.15 1.18 17.69
C VAL A 312 3.74 0.72 16.39
N ALA A 313 4.79 1.39 15.91
CA ALA A 313 5.38 1.07 14.63
C ALA A 313 6.92 1.03 14.68
N ALA A 314 7.52 0.28 13.77
CA ALA A 314 8.97 0.32 13.60
C ALA A 314 9.41 1.72 13.11
N ASN A 315 10.50 2.24 13.69
CA ASN A 315 11.15 3.47 13.22
C ASN A 315 11.87 3.21 11.89
N ALA A 316 11.09 2.95 10.83
CA ALA A 316 11.63 2.55 9.54
C ALA A 316 10.82 3.14 8.38
N MET A 317 11.52 3.50 7.31
CA MET A 317 10.97 3.99 6.04
C MET A 317 9.91 5.10 6.25
N ALA A 318 8.66 4.86 5.85
CA ALA A 318 7.59 5.85 5.89
C ALA A 318 6.74 5.82 7.18
N LEU A 319 6.94 4.85 8.08
CA LEU A 319 6.13 4.75 9.29
C LEU A 319 6.21 5.98 10.21
N PRO A 320 7.39 6.64 10.40
CA PRO A 320 7.47 7.90 11.16
C PRO A 320 6.66 9.07 10.58
N HIS A 321 6.18 8.95 9.33
CA HIS A 321 5.26 9.93 8.74
C HIS A 321 3.83 9.84 9.31
N LEU A 322 3.44 8.64 9.75
CA LEU A 322 2.11 8.37 10.31
C LEU A 322 2.12 8.28 11.84
N VAL A 323 3.25 7.88 12.43
CA VAL A 323 3.37 7.68 13.88
C VAL A 323 4.30 8.73 14.47
N HIS A 324 3.72 9.66 15.21
CA HIS A 324 4.44 10.71 15.93
C HIS A 324 4.67 10.23 17.35
N ASP A 325 5.94 9.98 17.68
CA ASP A 325 6.33 9.35 18.94
C ASP A 325 5.81 10.14 20.17
N GLY A 326 5.07 9.44 21.04
CA GLY A 326 4.41 10.03 22.21
C GLY A 326 3.11 10.78 21.93
N ALA A 327 2.72 11.03 20.67
CA ALA A 327 1.53 11.79 20.32
C ALA A 327 0.33 10.89 19.96
N ASN A 328 0.46 10.01 18.95
CA ASN A 328 -0.57 9.04 18.58
C ASN A 328 -0.15 7.59 18.84
N GLY A 329 0.98 7.40 19.50
CA GLY A 329 1.56 6.11 19.82
C GLY A 329 3.07 6.18 19.94
N PHE A 330 3.78 5.11 19.58
CA PHE A 330 5.22 5.05 19.78
C PHE A 330 5.94 4.42 18.60
N LEU A 331 7.16 4.91 18.35
CA LEU A 331 8.12 4.30 17.44
C LEU A 331 9.12 3.45 18.24
N TYR A 332 9.52 2.30 17.70
CA TYR A 332 10.57 1.48 18.26
C TYR A 332 11.61 1.14 17.19
N GLU A 333 12.87 0.93 17.60
CA GLU A 333 13.90 0.53 16.65
C GLU A 333 13.71 -0.92 16.21
N PRO A 334 13.75 -1.21 14.89
CA PRO A 334 13.64 -2.57 14.38
C PRO A 334 14.59 -3.53 15.11
N ARG A 335 14.07 -4.71 15.54
CA ARG A 335 14.72 -5.73 16.37
C ARG A 335 14.79 -5.42 17.87
N ASP A 336 14.42 -4.24 18.32
CA ASP A 336 14.27 -3.95 19.75
C ASP A 336 12.93 -4.48 20.29
N ILE A 337 12.90 -5.78 20.58
CA ILE A 337 11.72 -6.45 21.13
C ILE A 337 11.33 -5.88 22.50
N THR A 338 12.31 -5.39 23.29
CA THR A 338 12.04 -4.78 24.59
C THR A 338 11.36 -3.44 24.42
N GLY A 339 11.85 -2.60 23.51
CA GLY A 339 11.24 -1.32 23.18
C GLY A 339 9.82 -1.48 22.60
N LEU A 340 9.62 -2.48 21.72
CA LEU A 340 8.29 -2.81 21.20
C LEU A 340 7.31 -3.21 22.32
N ALA A 341 7.71 -4.14 23.20
CA ALA A 341 6.87 -4.57 24.32
C ALA A 341 6.56 -3.40 25.27
N HIS A 342 7.57 -2.57 25.60
CA HIS A 342 7.39 -1.39 26.43
C HIS A 342 6.44 -0.37 25.81
N SER A 343 6.53 -0.12 24.49
CA SER A 343 5.65 0.80 23.76
C SER A 343 4.19 0.34 23.78
N ILE A 344 3.95 -0.97 23.61
CA ILE A 344 2.62 -1.56 23.75
C ILE A 344 2.11 -1.39 25.18
N ASP A 345 2.92 -1.74 26.17
CA ASP A 345 2.56 -1.64 27.60
C ASP A 345 2.20 -0.21 28.00
N ARG A 346 2.97 0.78 27.56
CA ARG A 346 2.68 2.21 27.81
C ARG A 346 1.29 2.63 27.32
N ILE A 347 0.86 2.15 26.15
CA ILE A 347 -0.49 2.42 25.63
C ILE A 347 -1.54 1.73 26.51
N LEU A 348 -1.34 0.46 26.83
CA LEU A 348 -2.32 -0.34 27.58
C LEU A 348 -2.48 0.16 29.03
N THR A 349 -1.40 0.61 29.66
CA THR A 349 -1.38 1.08 31.06
C THR A 349 -1.60 2.58 31.23
N SER A 350 -1.62 3.36 30.12
CA SER A 350 -1.90 4.82 30.17
C SER A 350 -3.25 5.12 30.85
N SER A 351 -3.45 6.30 31.35
CA SER A 351 -4.76 6.75 31.84
C SER A 351 -5.80 6.82 30.71
N ASP A 352 -7.08 6.81 31.04
CA ASP A 352 -8.16 6.94 30.03
C ASP A 352 -8.06 8.25 29.25
N SER A 353 -7.59 9.33 29.87
CA SER A 353 -7.39 10.62 29.22
C SER A 353 -6.24 10.59 28.21
N GLU A 354 -5.11 9.98 28.57
CA GLU A 354 -3.96 9.81 27.68
C GLU A 354 -4.28 8.87 26.50
N TYR A 355 -4.95 7.74 26.79
CA TYR A 355 -5.36 6.82 25.73
C TYR A 355 -6.27 7.52 24.70
N ARG A 356 -7.26 8.33 25.17
CA ARG A 356 -8.10 9.12 24.28
C ARG A 356 -7.31 10.23 23.56
N ALA A 357 -6.23 10.73 24.12
CA ALA A 357 -5.35 11.69 23.45
C ALA A 357 -4.64 11.03 22.26
N TYR A 358 -4.05 9.84 22.43
CA TYR A 358 -3.47 9.07 21.33
C TYR A 358 -4.49 8.80 20.22
N GLN A 359 -5.72 8.44 20.59
CA GLN A 359 -6.79 8.17 19.63
C GLN A 359 -7.15 9.41 18.81
N ARG A 360 -7.32 10.57 19.47
CA ARG A 360 -7.65 11.84 18.79
C ARG A 360 -6.54 12.28 17.85
N GLU A 361 -5.29 12.10 18.26
CA GLU A 361 -4.16 12.45 17.41
C GLU A 361 -4.06 11.52 16.19
N SER A 362 -4.30 10.21 16.34
CA SER A 362 -4.40 9.30 15.20
C SER A 362 -5.46 9.77 14.19
N LEU A 363 -6.63 10.18 14.68
CA LEU A 363 -7.71 10.70 13.83
C LEU A 363 -7.32 12.03 13.15
N ALA A 364 -6.63 12.91 13.86
CA ALA A 364 -6.17 14.19 13.30
C ALA A 364 -5.15 13.97 12.18
N ILE A 365 -4.14 13.11 12.40
CA ILE A 365 -3.11 12.82 11.39
C ILE A 365 -3.74 12.16 10.16
N VAL A 366 -4.63 11.16 10.33
CA VAL A 366 -5.21 10.46 9.19
C VAL A 366 -6.16 11.33 8.36
N ALA A 367 -6.74 12.38 8.94
CA ALA A 367 -7.60 13.32 8.22
C ALA A 367 -6.87 14.03 7.05
N ASP A 368 -5.56 14.26 7.17
CA ASP A 368 -4.74 14.81 6.10
C ASP A 368 -4.53 13.83 4.93
N HIS A 369 -4.89 12.57 5.14
CA HIS A 369 -4.80 11.49 4.16
C HIS A 369 -6.16 11.10 3.55
N ASP A 370 -7.16 11.98 3.62
CA ASP A 370 -8.46 11.74 2.99
C ASP A 370 -8.33 11.61 1.47
N ILE A 371 -9.11 10.69 0.90
CA ILE A 371 -9.09 10.40 -0.54
C ILE A 371 -9.48 11.63 -1.37
N ALA A 372 -10.37 12.48 -0.88
CA ALA A 372 -10.77 13.69 -1.59
C ALA A 372 -9.57 14.64 -1.81
N THR A 373 -8.73 14.84 -0.79
CA THR A 373 -7.49 15.62 -0.89
C THR A 373 -6.51 14.99 -1.90
N THR A 374 -6.40 13.68 -1.90
CA THR A 374 -5.57 12.93 -2.88
C THR A 374 -6.04 13.18 -4.31
N LEU A 375 -7.34 13.07 -4.55
CA LEU A 375 -7.94 13.29 -5.86
C LEU A 375 -7.75 14.74 -6.34
N ASP A 376 -7.95 15.74 -5.47
CA ASP A 376 -7.71 17.16 -5.79
C ASP A 376 -6.27 17.40 -6.26
N ARG A 377 -5.30 16.79 -5.58
CA ARG A 377 -3.89 16.88 -5.94
C ARG A 377 -3.59 16.25 -7.29
N PHE A 378 -4.15 15.06 -7.57
CA PHE A 378 -3.95 14.40 -8.86
C PHE A 378 -4.62 15.16 -9.99
N GLU A 379 -5.84 15.71 -9.80
CA GLU A 379 -6.49 16.55 -10.81
C GLU A 379 -5.67 17.79 -11.17
N GLN A 380 -5.03 18.45 -10.18
CA GLN A 380 -4.11 19.56 -10.41
C GLN A 380 -2.93 19.12 -11.29
N ILE A 381 -2.26 18.03 -10.91
CA ILE A 381 -1.13 17.51 -11.69
C ILE A 381 -1.54 17.09 -13.09
N TYR A 382 -2.72 16.46 -13.27
CA TYR A 382 -3.20 16.07 -14.60
C TYR A 382 -3.39 17.29 -15.52
N ARG A 383 -3.75 18.44 -14.97
CA ARG A 383 -3.96 19.68 -15.71
C ARG A 383 -2.68 20.50 -15.91
N GLY A 384 -1.57 20.08 -15.32
CA GLY A 384 -0.29 20.80 -15.40
C GLY A 384 -0.24 22.03 -14.51
N ALA A 385 -1.01 22.05 -13.41
CA ALA A 385 -1.07 23.15 -12.45
C ALA A 385 -0.23 22.86 -11.20
#